data_699338cc9c933d0ad803626995b0b97b
#
_entry.id   699338cc9c933d0ad803626995b0b97b
#
_cell.length_a   1.000
_cell.length_b   1.000
_cell.length_c   1.000
_cell.angle_alpha   90.00
_cell.angle_beta   90.00
_cell.angle_gamma   90.00
#
_symmetry.space_group_name_H-M   'P 1'
#
loop_
_entity.id
_entity.type
_entity.pdbx_description
1 polymer ?
#
loop_
_entity_poly.entity_id
_entity_poly.type
_entity_poly.pdbx_seq_one_letter_code
_entity_poly.pdbx_strand_id
1 'polypeptide(L)'
;LHGTIPVVEAGAQAAHLLVSFSSPSGIGQALVAADAPGVTVVPLEGLDLVRRFASVSFDAVSVGAGEQLGPLGPAAEAAIEHQLQVACALQCAETVGAMDAVLALTVEYLGDRFSFGRPLSSYQALKHRVADQKVWLEASHGIATAAARAVAAGTDDAGELVSAAKRWIGPRATELVQDCVQLHGGIGVTWEHDLHLYLRRVTVNRPTWGTPEQHAERIAERLLGRAS
;
A
#
# COMPACT_ATOMS: atom_id res chain seq x y z
N LEU A 1 2.72 22.88 -16.28
CA LEU A 1 3.35 21.70 -15.70
C LEU A 1 4.23 21.01 -16.74
N HIS A 2 5.38 20.53 -16.30
CA HIS A 2 6.29 19.69 -17.07
C HIS A 2 6.75 18.53 -16.20
N GLY A 3 6.85 17.32 -16.78
CA GLY A 3 7.39 16.17 -16.08
C GLY A 3 6.61 14.90 -16.34
N THR A 4 7.06 13.79 -15.74
CA THR A 4 6.42 12.49 -15.88
C THR A 4 6.28 11.84 -14.53
N ILE A 5 5.08 11.34 -14.24
CA ILE A 5 4.81 10.47 -13.08
C ILE A 5 4.77 9.05 -13.62
N PRO A 6 5.75 8.21 -13.27
CA PRO A 6 5.92 6.92 -13.93
C PRO A 6 4.83 5.91 -13.59
N VAL A 7 4.21 6.02 -12.41
CA VAL A 7 3.17 5.09 -11.96
C VAL A 7 2.07 5.85 -11.23
N VAL A 8 0.88 5.87 -11.83
CA VAL A 8 -0.34 6.48 -11.28
C VAL A 8 -1.43 5.42 -11.25
N GLU A 9 -1.97 5.14 -10.07
CA GLU A 9 -3.10 4.22 -9.94
C GLU A 9 -4.35 4.84 -10.57
N ALA A 10 -5.09 4.03 -11.33
CA ALA A 10 -6.28 4.42 -12.09
C ALA A 10 -6.08 5.60 -13.08
N GLY A 11 -4.83 5.97 -13.40
CA GLY A 11 -4.54 7.13 -14.23
C GLY A 11 -5.21 7.09 -15.61
N ALA A 12 -5.36 5.92 -16.23
CA ALA A 12 -6.03 5.76 -17.51
C ALA A 12 -7.58 5.74 -17.43
N GLN A 13 -8.16 5.63 -16.24
CA GLN A 13 -9.59 5.65 -15.99
C GLN A 13 -10.08 6.97 -15.39
N ALA A 14 -9.17 7.78 -14.89
CA ALA A 14 -9.49 9.03 -14.22
C ALA A 14 -9.88 10.11 -15.23
N ALA A 15 -10.97 10.83 -14.97
CA ALA A 15 -11.30 12.05 -15.72
C ALA A 15 -10.43 13.25 -15.31
N HIS A 16 -9.97 13.26 -14.06
CA HIS A 16 -9.11 14.30 -13.52
C HIS A 16 -7.96 13.69 -12.70
N LEU A 17 -6.84 14.37 -12.72
CA LEU A 17 -5.61 14.02 -12.02
C LEU A 17 -5.34 15.06 -10.93
N LEU A 18 -5.20 14.61 -9.69
CA LEU A 18 -4.69 15.47 -8.62
C LEU A 18 -3.15 15.44 -8.68
N VAL A 19 -2.57 16.55 -9.06
CA VAL A 19 -1.14 16.68 -9.34
C VAL A 19 -0.48 17.57 -8.30
N SER A 20 0.48 17.03 -7.56
CA SER A 20 1.37 17.83 -6.73
C SER A 20 2.54 18.32 -7.58
N PHE A 21 2.89 19.60 -7.49
CA PHE A 21 3.94 20.21 -8.28
C PHE A 21 4.80 21.17 -7.44
N SER A 22 6.02 21.40 -7.91
CA SER A 22 6.89 22.44 -7.37
C SER A 22 6.96 23.66 -8.31
N SER A 23 7.04 24.85 -7.74
CA SER A 23 7.22 26.11 -8.44
C SER A 23 8.21 27.01 -7.70
N PRO A 24 8.68 28.12 -8.30
CA PRO A 24 9.49 29.11 -7.58
C PRO A 24 8.80 29.69 -6.33
N SER A 25 7.46 29.66 -6.28
CA SER A 25 6.65 30.16 -5.17
C SER A 25 6.32 29.08 -4.13
N GLY A 26 6.83 27.85 -4.28
CA GLY A 26 6.62 26.74 -3.37
C GLY A 26 5.89 25.56 -4.00
N ILE A 27 5.60 24.56 -3.16
CA ILE A 27 4.84 23.36 -3.55
C ILE A 27 3.36 23.67 -3.61
N GLY A 28 2.64 23.07 -4.57
CA GLY A 28 1.21 23.22 -4.73
C GLY A 28 0.54 21.95 -5.24
N GLN A 29 -0.79 21.99 -5.30
CA GLN A 29 -1.61 20.97 -5.94
C GLN A 29 -2.55 21.58 -6.97
N ALA A 30 -2.82 20.85 -8.03
CA ALA A 30 -3.79 21.20 -9.04
C ALA A 30 -4.65 20.01 -9.44
N LEU A 31 -5.89 20.28 -9.81
CA LEU A 31 -6.79 19.31 -10.41
C LEU A 31 -6.75 19.52 -11.94
N VAL A 32 -6.12 18.58 -12.64
CA VAL A 32 -5.88 18.66 -14.08
C VAL A 32 -6.78 17.67 -14.80
N ALA A 33 -7.50 18.09 -15.83
CA ALA A 33 -8.26 17.16 -16.67
C ALA A 33 -7.31 16.19 -17.38
N ALA A 34 -7.66 14.91 -17.40
CA ALA A 34 -6.80 13.87 -17.98
C ALA A 34 -6.66 13.99 -19.51
N ASP A 35 -7.61 14.69 -20.14
CA ASP A 35 -7.64 15.01 -21.57
C ASP A 35 -7.15 16.43 -21.90
N ALA A 36 -6.58 17.17 -20.92
CA ALA A 36 -6.07 18.50 -21.16
C ALA A 36 -4.92 18.49 -22.18
N PRO A 37 -4.80 19.55 -23.01
CA PRO A 37 -3.69 19.68 -23.96
C PRO A 37 -2.33 19.56 -23.24
N GLY A 38 -1.47 18.69 -23.74
CA GLY A 38 -0.15 18.41 -23.18
C GLY A 38 -0.13 17.29 -22.12
N VAL A 39 -1.28 16.73 -21.74
CA VAL A 39 -1.35 15.52 -20.91
C VAL A 39 -1.29 14.26 -21.80
N THR A 40 -0.39 13.35 -21.47
CA THR A 40 -0.30 12.04 -22.13
C THR A 40 -0.40 10.95 -21.07
N VAL A 41 -1.36 10.04 -21.24
CA VAL A 41 -1.59 8.91 -20.33
C VAL A 41 -1.32 7.60 -21.06
N VAL A 42 -0.38 6.80 -20.55
CA VAL A 42 0.00 5.50 -21.12
C VAL A 42 -0.31 4.41 -20.11
N PRO A 43 -1.28 3.51 -20.39
CA PRO A 43 -1.57 2.38 -19.52
C PRO A 43 -0.34 1.49 -19.34
N LEU A 44 -0.18 0.93 -18.13
CA LEU A 44 0.89 0.01 -17.77
C LEU A 44 0.33 -1.37 -17.46
N GLU A 45 1.05 -2.41 -17.86
CA GLU A 45 0.81 -3.76 -17.37
C GLU A 45 1.38 -3.91 -15.95
N GLY A 46 0.58 -4.45 -15.04
CA GLY A 46 0.93 -4.60 -13.64
C GLY A 46 0.88 -6.05 -13.16
N LEU A 47 1.52 -6.31 -12.02
CA LEU A 47 1.46 -7.61 -11.36
C LEU A 47 0.05 -7.92 -10.82
N ASP A 48 -0.63 -6.93 -10.26
CA ASP A 48 -1.99 -7.05 -9.76
C ASP A 48 -2.99 -7.07 -10.94
N LEU A 49 -3.90 -8.03 -10.94
CA LEU A 49 -4.86 -8.21 -12.05
C LEU A 49 -6.05 -7.23 -11.97
N VAL A 50 -6.26 -6.61 -10.83
CA VAL A 50 -7.41 -5.72 -10.57
C VAL A 50 -7.00 -4.25 -10.60
N ARG A 51 -5.90 -3.89 -9.91
CA ARG A 51 -5.39 -2.53 -9.93
C ARG A 51 -4.85 -2.17 -11.31
N ARG A 52 -5.21 -1.00 -11.78
CA ARG A 52 -4.77 -0.46 -13.07
C ARG A 52 -3.80 0.69 -12.82
N PHE A 53 -2.71 0.70 -13.55
CA PHE A 53 -1.70 1.74 -13.47
C PHE A 53 -1.47 2.39 -14.83
N ALA A 54 -1.00 3.62 -14.83
CA ALA A 54 -0.60 4.34 -16.03
C ALA A 54 0.63 5.19 -15.72
N SER A 55 1.43 5.48 -16.75
CA SER A 55 2.38 6.59 -16.73
C SER A 55 1.66 7.84 -17.23
N VAL A 56 1.89 8.97 -16.57
CA VAL A 56 1.29 10.25 -16.94
C VAL A 56 2.39 11.28 -17.16
N SER A 57 2.41 11.85 -18.35
CA SER A 57 3.36 12.91 -18.73
C SER A 57 2.64 14.23 -18.97
N PHE A 58 3.28 15.30 -18.57
CA PHE A 58 2.82 16.69 -18.75
C PHE A 58 3.85 17.43 -19.58
N ASP A 59 3.41 18.05 -20.69
CA ASP A 59 4.24 18.90 -21.54
C ASP A 59 3.56 20.23 -21.73
N ALA A 60 4.13 21.28 -21.12
CA ALA A 60 3.62 22.66 -21.13
C ALA A 60 2.13 22.79 -20.71
N VAL A 61 1.65 21.91 -19.81
CA VAL A 61 0.26 21.98 -19.33
C VAL A 61 0.09 23.23 -18.46
N SER A 62 -0.81 24.10 -18.87
CA SER A 62 -1.17 25.30 -18.12
C SER A 62 -2.13 24.93 -16.98
N VAL A 63 -1.94 25.52 -15.81
CA VAL A 63 -2.84 25.40 -14.66
C VAL A 63 -3.47 26.76 -14.42
N GLY A 64 -4.77 26.85 -14.59
CA GLY A 64 -5.55 28.07 -14.31
C GLY A 64 -5.75 28.28 -12.80
N ALA A 65 -6.07 29.50 -12.41
CA ALA A 65 -6.34 29.84 -11.00
C ALA A 65 -7.49 29.02 -10.38
N GLY A 66 -8.46 28.55 -11.18
CA GLY A 66 -9.56 27.71 -10.72
C GLY A 66 -9.22 26.23 -10.59
N GLU A 67 -8.07 25.80 -11.12
CA GLU A 67 -7.58 24.42 -11.08
C GLU A 67 -6.58 24.20 -9.94
N GLN A 68 -5.96 25.28 -9.45
CA GLN A 68 -5.06 25.25 -8.31
C GLN A 68 -5.87 25.06 -7.02
N LEU A 69 -5.45 24.10 -6.19
CA LEU A 69 -6.09 23.77 -4.93
C LEU A 69 -5.35 24.41 -3.75
N GLY A 70 -5.93 25.46 -3.23
CA GLY A 70 -5.38 26.20 -2.08
C GLY A 70 -4.11 27.01 -2.39
N PRO A 71 -3.47 27.58 -1.34
CA PRO A 71 -2.25 28.36 -1.47
C PRO A 71 -1.03 27.47 -1.70
N LEU A 72 0.02 28.01 -2.30
CA LEU A 72 1.32 27.37 -2.43
C LEU A 72 2.09 27.37 -1.10
N GLY A 73 3.05 26.48 -0.97
CA GLY A 73 3.98 26.40 0.16
C GLY A 73 3.49 25.54 1.32
N PRO A 74 3.76 25.90 2.60
CA PRO A 74 3.61 24.99 3.74
C PRO A 74 2.21 24.41 3.94
N ALA A 75 1.15 25.14 3.59
CA ALA A 75 -0.21 24.61 3.68
C ALA A 75 -0.47 23.49 2.67
N ALA A 76 0.04 23.63 1.43
CA ALA A 76 -0.05 22.57 0.43
C ALA A 76 0.82 21.35 0.83
N GLU A 77 2.01 21.59 1.35
CA GLU A 77 2.88 20.51 1.87
C GLU A 77 2.19 19.69 2.98
N ALA A 78 1.57 20.36 3.93
CA ALA A 78 0.82 19.71 5.00
C ALA A 78 -0.39 18.91 4.45
N ALA A 79 -1.10 19.45 3.46
CA ALA A 79 -2.21 18.73 2.82
C ALA A 79 -1.74 17.48 2.07
N ILE A 80 -0.64 17.56 1.32
CA ILE A 80 -0.03 16.44 0.60
C ILE A 80 0.42 15.36 1.59
N GLU A 81 1.09 15.76 2.68
CA GLU A 81 1.53 14.81 3.71
C GLU A 81 0.33 14.11 4.36
N HIS A 82 -0.73 14.84 4.70
CA HIS A 82 -1.94 14.25 5.24
C HIS A 82 -2.61 13.27 4.26
N GLN A 83 -2.69 13.61 2.97
CA GLN A 83 -3.21 12.71 1.93
C GLN A 83 -2.38 11.42 1.84
N LEU A 84 -1.05 11.51 1.92
CA LEU A 84 -0.17 10.36 1.95
C LEU A 84 -0.40 9.49 3.19
N GLN A 85 -0.57 10.10 4.36
CA GLN A 85 -0.87 9.38 5.60
C GLN A 85 -2.19 8.62 5.51
N VAL A 86 -3.24 9.25 4.97
CA VAL A 86 -4.55 8.59 4.73
C VAL A 86 -4.40 7.43 3.76
N ALA A 87 -3.73 7.63 2.63
CA ALA A 87 -3.51 6.59 1.63
C ALA A 87 -2.76 5.38 2.22
N CYS A 88 -1.68 5.62 2.97
CA CYS A 88 -0.91 4.59 3.63
C CYS A 88 -1.72 3.83 4.71
N ALA A 89 -2.52 4.54 5.53
CA ALA A 89 -3.34 3.93 6.56
C ALA A 89 -4.40 3.00 5.95
N LEU A 90 -5.09 3.45 4.89
CA LEU A 90 -6.07 2.64 4.15
C LEU A 90 -5.43 1.44 3.49
N GLN A 91 -4.26 1.60 2.87
CA GLN A 91 -3.54 0.50 2.27
C GLN A 91 -3.04 -0.53 3.30
N CYS A 92 -2.61 -0.08 4.49
CA CYS A 92 -2.26 -0.97 5.59
C CYS A 92 -3.48 -1.80 6.03
N ALA A 93 -4.66 -1.16 6.17
CA ALA A 93 -5.90 -1.85 6.53
C ALA A 93 -6.30 -2.89 5.45
N GLU A 94 -6.24 -2.53 4.16
CA GLU A 94 -6.47 -3.47 3.06
C GLU A 94 -5.51 -4.66 3.11
N THR A 95 -4.23 -4.40 3.36
CA THR A 95 -3.21 -5.43 3.41
C THR A 95 -3.42 -6.39 4.57
N VAL A 96 -3.80 -5.88 5.75
CA VAL A 96 -4.14 -6.71 6.92
C VAL A 96 -5.39 -7.55 6.64
N GLY A 97 -6.42 -6.99 5.99
CA GLY A 97 -7.59 -7.76 5.56
C GLY A 97 -7.25 -8.89 4.58
N ALA A 98 -6.29 -8.69 3.69
CA ALA A 98 -5.77 -9.75 2.83
C ALA A 98 -5.04 -10.84 3.62
N MET A 99 -4.25 -10.47 4.63
CA MET A 99 -3.59 -11.44 5.54
C MET A 99 -4.62 -12.27 6.31
N ASP A 100 -5.68 -11.64 6.85
CA ASP A 100 -6.78 -12.33 7.54
C ASP A 100 -7.43 -13.38 6.63
N ALA A 101 -7.83 -12.98 5.44
CA ALA A 101 -8.51 -13.85 4.49
C ALA A 101 -7.64 -15.05 4.11
N VAL A 102 -6.38 -14.83 3.77
CA VAL A 102 -5.45 -15.88 3.36
C VAL A 102 -5.15 -16.85 4.50
N LEU A 103 -4.93 -16.34 5.71
CA LEU A 103 -4.66 -17.21 6.87
C LEU A 103 -5.89 -18.05 7.21
N ALA A 104 -7.10 -17.50 7.15
CA ALA A 104 -8.34 -18.24 7.38
C ALA A 104 -8.53 -19.36 6.35
N LEU A 105 -8.38 -19.06 5.05
CA LEU A 105 -8.41 -20.06 3.97
C LEU A 105 -7.37 -21.18 4.19
N THR A 106 -6.18 -20.81 4.64
CA THR A 106 -5.10 -21.78 4.88
C THR A 106 -5.41 -22.69 6.05
N VAL A 107 -5.95 -22.14 7.15
CA VAL A 107 -6.35 -22.95 8.32
C VAL A 107 -7.45 -23.94 7.97
N GLU A 108 -8.46 -23.51 7.20
CA GLU A 108 -9.52 -24.38 6.70
C GLU A 108 -8.96 -25.51 5.82
N TYR A 109 -8.15 -25.16 4.81
CA TYR A 109 -7.49 -26.13 3.95
C TYR A 109 -6.67 -27.16 4.72
N LEU A 110 -5.89 -26.76 5.71
CA LEU A 110 -5.10 -27.67 6.54
C LEU A 110 -5.97 -28.61 7.39
N GLY A 111 -7.19 -28.19 7.74
CA GLY A 111 -8.19 -29.01 8.41
C GLY A 111 -8.76 -30.11 7.51
N ASP A 112 -9.03 -29.77 6.27
CA ASP A 112 -9.73 -30.61 5.30
C ASP A 112 -8.80 -31.54 4.51
N ARG A 113 -7.54 -31.14 4.30
CA ARG A 113 -6.57 -31.91 3.51
C ARG A 113 -5.90 -33.00 4.32
N PHE A 114 -6.06 -34.23 3.90
CA PHE A 114 -5.40 -35.41 4.49
C PHE A 114 -4.11 -35.75 3.74
N SER A 115 -3.09 -36.14 4.50
CA SER A 115 -1.85 -36.75 4.00
C SER A 115 -1.32 -37.75 5.02
N PHE A 116 -0.86 -38.90 4.53
CA PHE A 116 -0.39 -40.02 5.39
C PHE A 116 -1.42 -40.44 6.46
N GLY A 117 -2.71 -40.49 6.08
CA GLY A 117 -3.79 -41.00 6.91
C GLY A 117 -4.33 -40.07 8.00
N ARG A 118 -3.91 -38.78 7.99
CA ARG A 118 -4.38 -37.76 8.96
C ARG A 118 -4.46 -36.37 8.33
N PRO A 119 -5.27 -35.43 8.88
CA PRO A 119 -5.36 -34.08 8.38
C PRO A 119 -4.03 -33.34 8.54
N LEU A 120 -3.71 -32.42 7.61
CA LEU A 120 -2.50 -31.61 7.67
C LEU A 120 -2.41 -30.79 8.96
N SER A 121 -3.54 -30.30 9.47
CA SER A 121 -3.64 -29.59 10.75
C SER A 121 -3.19 -30.41 11.97
N SER A 122 -3.03 -31.72 11.85
CA SER A 122 -2.51 -32.59 12.95
C SER A 122 -0.98 -32.53 13.08
N TYR A 123 -0.26 -32.06 12.06
CA TYR A 123 1.19 -31.99 12.05
C TYR A 123 1.70 -30.78 12.84
N GLN A 124 2.50 -31.04 13.89
CA GLN A 124 2.99 -29.98 14.78
C GLN A 124 3.79 -28.92 14.08
N ALA A 125 4.62 -29.30 13.09
CA ALA A 125 5.41 -28.35 12.32
C ALA A 125 4.54 -27.32 11.55
N LEU A 126 3.37 -27.75 11.03
CA LEU A 126 2.44 -26.85 10.35
C LEU A 126 1.67 -25.97 11.35
N LYS A 127 1.30 -26.52 12.50
CA LYS A 127 0.67 -25.73 13.59
C LYS A 127 1.57 -24.58 14.05
N HIS A 128 2.86 -24.84 14.22
CA HIS A 128 3.81 -23.82 14.65
C HIS A 128 3.92 -22.68 13.62
N ARG A 129 4.02 -23.03 12.33
CA ARG A 129 4.04 -22.04 11.25
C ARG A 129 2.80 -21.15 11.26
N VAL A 130 1.61 -21.74 11.36
CA VAL A 130 0.34 -20.99 11.44
C VAL A 130 0.28 -20.12 12.70
N ALA A 131 0.80 -20.61 13.83
CA ALA A 131 0.87 -19.82 15.07
C ALA A 131 1.77 -18.59 14.92
N ASP A 132 2.95 -18.72 14.29
CA ASP A 132 3.84 -17.61 14.02
C ASP A 132 3.19 -16.57 13.09
N GLN A 133 2.50 -17.02 12.04
CA GLN A 133 1.74 -16.15 11.13
C GLN A 133 0.62 -15.41 11.87
N LYS A 134 -0.07 -16.06 12.80
CA LYS A 134 -1.11 -15.43 13.61
C LYS A 134 -0.55 -14.32 14.49
N VAL A 135 0.65 -14.50 15.06
CA VAL A 135 1.34 -13.43 15.82
C VAL A 135 1.63 -12.22 14.92
N TRP A 136 2.14 -12.45 13.69
CA TRP A 136 2.39 -11.36 12.75
C TRP A 136 1.11 -10.61 12.37
N LEU A 137 0.02 -11.36 12.14
CA LEU A 137 -1.28 -10.80 11.81
C LEU A 137 -1.84 -9.94 12.96
N GLU A 138 -1.81 -10.43 14.20
CA GLU A 138 -2.29 -9.69 15.37
C GLU A 138 -1.46 -8.40 15.60
N ALA A 139 -0.14 -8.47 15.46
CA ALA A 139 0.71 -7.28 15.54
C ALA A 139 0.39 -6.28 14.40
N SER A 140 0.06 -6.79 13.20
CA SER A 140 -0.33 -5.96 12.06
C SER A 140 -1.68 -5.28 12.29
N HIS A 141 -2.66 -5.95 12.89
CA HIS A 141 -3.92 -5.33 13.33
C HIS A 141 -3.68 -4.20 14.33
N GLY A 142 -2.82 -4.44 15.32
CA GLY A 142 -2.49 -3.45 16.34
C GLY A 142 -1.92 -2.16 15.73
N ILE A 143 -0.87 -2.29 14.91
CA ILE A 143 -0.18 -1.13 14.33
C ILE A 143 -1.05 -0.42 13.26
N ALA A 144 -1.81 -1.15 12.43
CA ALA A 144 -2.71 -0.57 11.45
C ALA A 144 -3.82 0.24 12.14
N THR A 145 -4.41 -0.29 13.22
CA THR A 145 -5.43 0.39 14.02
C THR A 145 -4.87 1.65 14.68
N ALA A 146 -3.67 1.59 15.25
CA ALA A 146 -3.02 2.74 15.86
C ALA A 146 -2.78 3.86 14.82
N ALA A 147 -2.23 3.50 13.65
CA ALA A 147 -2.00 4.43 12.55
C ALA A 147 -3.31 5.09 12.06
N ALA A 148 -4.36 4.30 11.82
CA ALA A 148 -5.65 4.81 11.35
C ALA A 148 -6.29 5.77 12.37
N ARG A 149 -6.24 5.46 13.65
CA ARG A 149 -6.75 6.33 14.73
C ARG A 149 -5.97 7.65 14.82
N ALA A 150 -4.65 7.59 14.73
CA ALA A 150 -3.80 8.77 14.77
C ALA A 150 -4.07 9.71 13.59
N VAL A 151 -4.20 9.16 12.38
CA VAL A 151 -4.56 9.93 11.17
C VAL A 151 -5.96 10.56 11.32
N ALA A 152 -6.94 9.80 11.79
CA ALA A 152 -8.31 10.30 11.99
C ALA A 152 -8.39 11.40 13.06
N ALA A 153 -7.56 11.32 14.10
CA ALA A 153 -7.50 12.32 15.15
C ALA A 153 -6.58 13.51 14.84
N GLY A 154 -5.76 13.42 13.78
CA GLY A 154 -4.80 14.45 13.39
C GLY A 154 -3.70 14.65 14.45
N THR A 155 -3.23 13.56 15.09
CA THR A 155 -2.19 13.64 16.12
C THR A 155 -0.81 13.90 15.52
N ASP A 156 0.08 14.52 16.29
CA ASP A 156 1.44 14.88 15.84
C ASP A 156 2.30 13.67 15.46
N ASP A 157 2.00 12.50 16.00
CA ASP A 157 2.70 11.25 15.74
C ASP A 157 2.09 10.41 14.59
N ALA A 158 1.01 10.90 13.94
CA ALA A 158 0.32 10.16 12.89
C ALA A 158 1.25 9.69 11.77
N GLY A 159 2.15 10.55 11.27
CA GLY A 159 3.11 10.19 10.22
C GLY A 159 4.14 9.15 10.66
N GLU A 160 4.49 9.12 11.95
CA GLU A 160 5.40 8.11 12.53
C GLU A 160 4.70 6.74 12.63
N LEU A 161 3.47 6.73 13.16
CA LEU A 161 2.67 5.50 13.29
C LEU A 161 2.33 4.90 11.93
N VAL A 162 1.98 5.73 10.94
CA VAL A 162 1.76 5.30 9.55
C VAL A 162 3.04 4.69 8.96
N SER A 163 4.18 5.34 9.16
CA SER A 163 5.46 4.83 8.66
C SER A 163 5.85 3.52 9.35
N ALA A 164 5.61 3.40 10.65
CA ALA A 164 5.81 2.16 11.40
C ALA A 164 4.89 1.03 10.89
N ALA A 165 3.62 1.33 10.59
CA ALA A 165 2.68 0.38 10.01
C ALA A 165 3.15 -0.11 8.63
N LYS A 166 3.53 0.78 7.72
CA LYS A 166 4.06 0.44 6.39
C LYS A 166 5.33 -0.40 6.49
N ARG A 167 6.25 -0.01 7.39
CA ARG A 167 7.52 -0.72 7.61
C ARG A 167 7.31 -2.13 8.15
N TRP A 168 6.33 -2.33 9.01
CA TRP A 168 6.03 -3.64 9.59
C TRP A 168 5.20 -4.51 8.66
N ILE A 169 4.05 -4.01 8.19
CA ILE A 169 3.02 -4.80 7.49
C ILE A 169 3.51 -5.26 6.12
N GLY A 170 4.18 -4.39 5.35
CA GLY A 170 4.57 -4.70 3.97
C GLY A 170 5.37 -5.99 3.83
N PRO A 171 6.51 -6.16 4.51
CA PRO A 171 7.28 -7.39 4.48
C PRO A 171 6.52 -8.59 5.06
N ARG A 172 5.87 -8.42 6.22
CA ARG A 172 5.17 -9.50 6.92
C ARG A 172 3.98 -10.04 6.13
N ALA A 173 3.23 -9.19 5.44
CA ALA A 173 2.15 -9.62 4.57
C ALA A 173 2.67 -10.48 3.41
N THR A 174 3.76 -10.07 2.78
CA THR A 174 4.36 -10.83 1.67
C THR A 174 4.85 -12.20 2.17
N GLU A 175 5.58 -12.24 3.30
CA GLU A 175 6.08 -13.48 3.92
C GLU A 175 4.93 -14.41 4.31
N LEU A 176 3.88 -13.89 4.97
CA LEU A 176 2.72 -14.66 5.38
C LEU A 176 1.99 -15.28 4.19
N VAL A 177 1.71 -14.49 3.16
CA VAL A 177 0.97 -15.00 1.99
C VAL A 177 1.80 -16.03 1.22
N GLN A 178 3.12 -15.83 1.06
CA GLN A 178 4.02 -16.82 0.46
C GLN A 178 4.05 -18.12 1.26
N ASP A 179 4.07 -18.03 2.58
CA ASP A 179 4.04 -19.19 3.43
C ASP A 179 2.70 -19.95 3.35
N CYS A 180 1.58 -19.22 3.26
CA CYS A 180 0.27 -19.80 3.00
C CYS A 180 0.21 -20.52 1.64
N VAL A 181 0.79 -19.94 0.57
CA VAL A 181 0.93 -20.63 -0.73
C VAL A 181 1.70 -21.95 -0.56
N GLN A 182 2.81 -21.93 0.18
CA GLN A 182 3.60 -23.14 0.46
C GLN A 182 2.81 -24.18 1.26
N LEU A 183 1.98 -23.76 2.22
CA LEU A 183 1.14 -24.66 3.04
C LEU A 183 0.04 -25.35 2.23
N HIS A 184 -0.41 -24.76 1.12
CA HIS A 184 -1.35 -25.39 0.18
C HIS A 184 -0.66 -26.38 -0.76
N GLY A 185 0.67 -26.38 -0.85
CA GLY A 185 1.42 -27.24 -1.75
C GLY A 185 1.11 -26.96 -3.22
N GLY A 186 0.97 -27.99 -4.06
CA GLY A 186 0.81 -27.84 -5.50
C GLY A 186 -0.38 -26.97 -5.93
N ILE A 187 -1.52 -27.06 -5.25
CA ILE A 187 -2.70 -26.25 -5.58
C ILE A 187 -2.48 -24.76 -5.33
N GLY A 188 -1.66 -24.40 -4.33
CA GLY A 188 -1.40 -23.01 -3.98
C GLY A 188 -0.69 -22.19 -5.07
N VAL A 189 -0.05 -22.85 -6.03
CA VAL A 189 0.65 -22.19 -7.15
C VAL A 189 -0.12 -22.26 -8.47
N THR A 190 -1.33 -22.82 -8.47
CA THR A 190 -2.16 -22.91 -9.68
C THR A 190 -3.05 -21.69 -9.86
N TRP A 191 -3.55 -21.48 -11.09
CA TRP A 191 -4.49 -20.41 -11.40
C TRP A 191 -5.90 -20.65 -10.86
N GLU A 192 -6.24 -21.90 -10.56
CA GLU A 192 -7.54 -22.29 -10.05
C GLU A 192 -7.74 -21.90 -8.57
N HIS A 193 -6.65 -21.53 -7.87
CA HIS A 193 -6.71 -21.15 -6.45
C HIS A 193 -6.46 -19.65 -6.28
N ASP A 194 -7.32 -18.95 -5.53
CA ASP A 194 -7.32 -17.51 -5.38
C ASP A 194 -6.11 -16.93 -4.62
N LEU A 195 -5.25 -17.75 -4.02
CA LEU A 195 -4.07 -17.30 -3.27
C LEU A 195 -3.15 -16.38 -4.09
N HIS A 196 -3.03 -16.62 -5.41
CA HIS A 196 -2.21 -15.79 -6.27
C HIS A 196 -2.72 -14.35 -6.37
N LEU A 197 -4.05 -14.12 -6.23
CA LEU A 197 -4.64 -12.78 -6.23
C LEU A 197 -4.16 -11.98 -5.00
N TYR A 198 -4.19 -12.61 -3.83
CA TYR A 198 -3.70 -12.00 -2.60
C TYR A 198 -2.20 -11.76 -2.63
N LEU A 199 -1.41 -12.73 -3.12
CA LEU A 199 0.04 -12.58 -3.23
C LEU A 199 0.41 -11.39 -4.13
N ARG A 200 -0.25 -11.25 -5.28
CA ARG A 200 -0.06 -10.11 -6.19
C ARG A 200 -0.41 -8.79 -5.52
N ARG A 201 -1.54 -8.74 -4.81
CA ARG A 201 -2.01 -7.55 -4.10
C ARG A 201 -1.02 -7.10 -3.02
N VAL A 202 -0.61 -7.98 -2.11
CA VAL A 202 0.31 -7.59 -1.03
C VAL A 202 1.71 -7.24 -1.56
N THR A 203 2.13 -7.87 -2.67
CA THR A 203 3.40 -7.58 -3.33
C THR A 203 3.39 -6.17 -3.93
N VAL A 204 2.29 -5.75 -4.57
CA VAL A 204 2.13 -4.39 -5.10
C VAL A 204 1.97 -3.37 -3.98
N ASN A 205 1.22 -3.69 -2.92
CA ASN A 205 1.01 -2.80 -1.79
C ASN A 205 2.31 -2.47 -1.03
N ARG A 206 3.26 -3.40 -1.00
CA ARG A 206 4.51 -3.24 -0.25
C ARG A 206 5.29 -1.98 -0.63
N PRO A 207 5.62 -1.68 -1.90
CA PRO A 207 6.34 -0.48 -2.31
C PRO A 207 5.43 0.74 -2.54
N THR A 208 4.12 0.56 -2.73
CA THR A 208 3.20 1.66 -3.06
C THR A 208 3.11 2.65 -1.90
N TRP A 209 3.17 3.95 -2.19
CA TRP A 209 3.22 5.05 -1.22
C TRP A 209 4.47 5.06 -0.33
N GLY A 210 5.55 4.51 -0.82
CA GLY A 210 6.84 4.40 -0.16
C GLY A 210 7.20 2.97 0.23
N THR A 211 8.48 2.62 0.01
CA THR A 211 8.99 1.31 0.41
C THR A 211 9.14 1.19 1.93
N PRO A 212 9.20 -0.03 2.49
CA PRO A 212 9.48 -0.22 3.91
C PRO A 212 10.76 0.48 4.38
N GLU A 213 11.77 0.55 3.52
CA GLU A 213 13.06 1.21 3.78
C GLU A 213 12.89 2.72 3.86
N GLN A 214 12.18 3.35 2.90
CA GLN A 214 11.86 4.78 2.93
C GLN A 214 11.05 5.16 4.16
N HIS A 215 10.11 4.33 4.59
CA HIS A 215 9.37 4.54 5.83
C HIS A 215 10.25 4.41 7.08
N ALA A 216 11.26 3.53 7.08
CA ALA A 216 12.24 3.46 8.16
C ALA A 216 13.10 4.73 8.24
N GLU A 217 13.53 5.28 7.09
CA GLU A 217 14.24 6.55 7.00
C GLU A 217 13.41 7.71 7.56
N ARG A 218 12.12 7.81 7.17
CA ARG A 218 11.19 8.83 7.71
C ARG A 218 11.06 8.78 9.24
N ILE A 219 11.03 7.57 9.82
CA ILE A 219 11.01 7.41 11.29
C ILE A 219 12.33 7.91 11.89
N ALA A 220 13.46 7.52 11.33
CA ALA A 220 14.78 7.91 11.82
C ALA A 220 14.98 9.43 11.76
N GLU A 221 14.62 10.10 10.67
CA GLU A 221 14.68 11.56 10.52
C GLU A 221 13.85 12.28 11.60
N ARG A 222 12.63 11.80 11.88
CA ARG A 222 11.78 12.38 12.93
C ARG A 222 12.37 12.21 14.34
N LEU A 223 12.93 11.05 14.63
CA LEU A 223 13.57 10.78 15.91
C LEU A 223 14.81 11.65 16.11
N LEU A 224 15.64 11.82 15.08
CA LEU A 224 16.84 12.66 15.10
C LEU A 224 16.46 14.15 15.20
N GLY A 225 15.43 14.60 14.49
CA GLY A 225 14.94 15.98 14.57
C GLY A 225 14.33 16.37 15.93
N ARG A 226 13.88 15.38 16.72
CA ARG A 226 13.44 15.61 18.11
C ARG A 226 14.58 15.66 19.12
N ALA A 227 15.76 15.16 18.74
CA ALA A 227 16.95 15.12 19.62
C ALA A 227 17.87 16.35 19.47
N SER A 228 17.63 17.17 18.45
CA SER A 228 18.33 18.44 18.17
C SER A 228 17.54 19.64 18.64
#